data_5ad4521d0a68e230b6427c526541d7ca
#
_entry.id   5ad4521d0a68e230b6427c526541d7ca
#
_cell.length_a   1.000
_cell.length_b   1.000
_cell.length_c   1.000
_cell.angle_alpha   90.00
_cell.angle_beta   90.00
_cell.angle_gamma   90.00
#
_symmetry.space_group_name_H-M   'P 1'
#
loop_
_entity.id
_entity.type
_entity.pdbx_description
1 polymer ?
#
loop_
_entity_poly.entity_id
_entity_poly.type
_entity_poly.pdbx_seq_one_letter_code
_entity_poly.pdbx_strand_id
1 'polypeptide(L)'
;LQELPKPLTKITWDNAALIGPKTAARLGLSHRVGTSGGEHGRVFTEIIELNYKGRSVRAPAWIVPGHAEDCVTVHFGYGRTRAGTVGDGAGFNAYAIRTADTPWSESGLEIRKTGAQYTVACTQFHHAMEGRDLVRAASIAEYRKNPNFARKEIHENAEPSLYPGYRYTGYAWGMAIDTSVCTGCSACVVACQAENNIPVVGKIEVTRGREMHWLRIDRYYKGSPENPETYHQPVPCMHCENAPCELVCPVAATSHSHEGLNDMVYNRCVGTRYCSNNCPYKVRRFNFLQYADFETPSLKPLRNPDVTVRSRGVMEKCTYCVQRINAAKIEAAKENRPVRDGEIMTACQAACPTQAIVFGDINNRESVVAAMKAESLNYELLAELNTKPRTTYLATVKNPNPELKAG
;
A
#
# COMPACT_ATOMS: atom_id res chain seq x y z
N LEU A 1 -2.43 14.75 0.07
CA LEU A 1 -1.22 14.05 0.57
C LEU A 1 -1.28 13.70 2.06
N GLN A 2 -2.05 14.42 2.91
CA GLN A 2 -2.17 14.07 4.33
C GLN A 2 -2.87 12.73 4.59
N GLU A 3 -3.72 12.27 3.69
CA GLU A 3 -4.33 10.94 3.74
C GLU A 3 -3.40 9.83 3.27
N LEU A 4 -2.29 10.16 2.61
CA LEU A 4 -1.28 9.18 2.21
C LEU A 4 -0.66 8.54 3.46
N PRO A 5 -0.73 7.20 3.60
CA PRO A 5 -0.11 6.53 4.74
C PRO A 5 1.40 6.72 4.74
N LYS A 6 1.95 7.07 5.91
CA LYS A 6 3.41 7.19 6.05
C LYS A 6 4.09 5.83 5.87
N PRO A 7 5.30 5.78 5.29
CA PRO A 7 5.96 4.53 4.91
C PRO A 7 6.11 3.51 6.05
N LEU A 8 6.51 3.95 7.25
CA LEU A 8 6.75 3.06 8.37
C LEU A 8 5.55 2.94 9.32
N THR A 9 4.96 4.06 9.72
CA THR A 9 3.92 4.07 10.75
C THR A 9 2.54 3.73 10.23
N LYS A 10 2.28 3.93 8.93
CA LYS A 10 0.96 3.83 8.28
C LYS A 10 -0.08 4.79 8.84
N ILE A 11 0.35 5.77 9.61
CA ILE A 11 -0.50 6.87 10.11
C ILE A 11 -0.88 7.77 8.93
N THR A 12 -2.14 8.18 8.91
CA THR A 12 -2.68 9.17 7.99
C THR A 12 -3.11 10.41 8.77
N TRP A 13 -3.19 11.56 8.09
CA TRP A 13 -3.70 12.83 8.60
C TRP A 13 -2.90 13.46 9.75
N ASP A 14 -2.34 12.67 10.66
CA ASP A 14 -1.60 13.14 11.82
C ASP A 14 -0.08 12.98 11.67
N ASN A 15 0.66 13.75 12.46
CA ASN A 15 1.99 13.39 12.89
C ASN A 15 1.92 12.85 14.34
N ALA A 16 2.95 12.11 14.74
CA ALA A 16 3.08 11.58 16.08
C ALA A 16 4.52 11.77 16.58
N ALA A 17 4.71 11.69 17.88
CA ALA A 17 6.01 11.56 18.50
C ALA A 17 6.45 10.10 18.40
N LEU A 18 7.40 9.79 17.52
CA LEU A 18 7.92 8.45 17.30
C LEU A 18 8.93 8.09 18.37
N ILE A 19 8.77 6.92 18.99
CA ILE A 19 9.54 6.48 20.15
C ILE A 19 9.93 5.01 19.98
N GLY A 20 11.13 4.63 20.41
CA GLY A 20 11.62 3.25 20.41
C GLY A 20 10.89 2.36 21.43
N PRO A 21 10.87 1.02 21.21
CA PRO A 21 10.13 0.09 22.07
C PRO A 21 10.55 0.10 23.54
N LYS A 22 11.86 0.11 23.84
CA LYS A 22 12.37 0.14 25.24
C LYS A 22 12.06 1.47 25.92
N THR A 23 12.22 2.58 25.19
CA THR A 23 11.87 3.91 25.71
C THR A 23 10.38 3.99 26.02
N ALA A 24 9.54 3.46 25.14
CA ALA A 24 8.09 3.39 25.35
C ALA A 24 7.73 2.55 26.59
N ALA A 25 8.35 1.36 26.73
CA ALA A 25 8.15 0.49 27.90
C ALA A 25 8.55 1.19 29.21
N ARG A 26 9.71 1.87 29.26
CA ARG A 26 10.17 2.63 30.42
C ARG A 26 9.20 3.76 30.78
N LEU A 27 8.61 4.43 29.80
CA LEU A 27 7.62 5.48 29.99
C LEU A 27 6.21 4.94 30.26
N GLY A 28 6.00 3.61 30.19
CA GLY A 28 4.70 2.96 30.34
C GLY A 28 3.71 3.36 29.24
N LEU A 29 4.18 3.57 28.02
CA LEU A 29 3.36 3.90 26.84
C LEU A 29 2.90 2.65 26.12
N SER A 30 1.66 2.64 25.62
CA SER A 30 1.10 1.53 24.88
C SER A 30 0.13 1.99 23.80
N HIS A 31 -0.15 1.08 22.85
CA HIS A 31 -1.19 1.27 21.86
C HIS A 31 -2.36 0.32 22.14
N ARG A 32 -3.57 0.77 21.87
CA ARG A 32 -4.77 -0.08 21.91
C ARG A 32 -5.52 0.05 20.59
N VAL A 33 -5.71 -1.08 19.92
CA VAL A 33 -6.50 -1.14 18.69
C VAL A 33 -7.98 -1.17 19.02
N GLY A 34 -8.76 -0.34 18.35
CA GLY A 34 -10.22 -0.37 18.44
C GLY A 34 -10.79 -1.52 17.63
N THR A 35 -11.70 -2.29 18.22
CA THR A 35 -12.35 -3.43 17.56
C THR A 35 -13.48 -3.04 16.63
N SER A 36 -14.04 -1.84 16.79
CA SER A 36 -15.10 -1.31 15.93
C SER A 36 -14.52 -0.50 14.78
N GLY A 37 -14.65 -0.96 13.55
CA GLY A 37 -14.21 -0.24 12.35
C GLY A 37 -13.38 -1.07 11.37
N GLY A 38 -13.31 -2.38 11.57
CA GLY A 38 -12.56 -3.30 10.71
C GLY A 38 -11.09 -3.42 11.07
N GLU A 39 -10.32 -4.11 10.24
CA GLU A 39 -8.90 -4.43 10.44
C GLU A 39 -8.00 -3.19 10.51
N HIS A 40 -8.44 -2.11 9.89
CA HIS A 40 -7.69 -0.86 9.77
C HIS A 40 -8.54 0.20 10.42
N GLY A 41 -8.19 0.71 11.48
CA GLY A 41 -9.13 1.62 12.04
C GLY A 41 -8.50 2.51 13.08
N ARG A 42 -9.17 2.53 14.19
CA ARG A 42 -8.78 3.35 15.32
C ARG A 42 -7.63 2.72 16.06
N VAL A 43 -6.56 3.45 16.19
CA VAL A 43 -5.53 3.14 17.18
C VAL A 43 -5.58 4.23 18.23
N PHE A 44 -5.80 3.81 19.47
CA PHE A 44 -5.74 4.72 20.62
C PHE A 44 -4.32 4.74 21.15
N THR A 45 -3.80 5.93 21.34
CA THR A 45 -2.47 6.15 21.90
C THR A 45 -2.52 7.23 22.96
N GLU A 46 -1.53 7.27 23.83
CA GLU A 46 -1.44 8.29 24.88
C GLU A 46 -0.89 9.59 24.32
N ILE A 47 -1.39 10.72 24.85
CA ILE A 47 -0.80 12.02 24.60
C ILE A 47 0.34 12.24 25.60
N ILE A 48 1.50 12.56 25.07
CA ILE A 48 2.66 13.00 25.86
C ILE A 48 2.90 14.49 25.64
N GLU A 49 3.49 15.12 26.64
CA GLU A 49 3.97 16.47 26.57
C GLU A 49 5.50 16.43 26.39
N LEU A 50 5.97 17.09 25.35
CA LEU A 50 7.37 17.24 24.99
C LEU A 50 7.83 18.63 25.42
N ASN A 51 8.72 18.71 26.40
CA ASN A 51 9.26 19.96 26.92
C ASN A 51 10.72 20.12 26.49
N TYR A 52 11.03 21.24 25.84
CA TYR A 52 12.35 21.52 25.35
C TYR A 52 12.69 23.01 25.44
N LYS A 53 13.74 23.37 26.18
CA LYS A 53 14.20 24.77 26.38
C LYS A 53 13.06 25.75 26.72
N GLY A 54 12.19 25.38 27.66
CA GLY A 54 11.07 26.21 28.09
C GLY A 54 9.88 26.26 27.12
N ARG A 55 9.91 25.49 26.05
CA ARG A 55 8.79 25.34 25.10
C ARG A 55 8.16 23.98 25.27
N SER A 56 6.87 23.89 25.04
CA SER A 56 6.15 22.61 25.13
C SER A 56 5.22 22.38 23.97
N VAL A 57 5.00 21.10 23.63
CA VAL A 57 3.99 20.66 22.68
C VAL A 57 3.40 19.33 23.14
N ARG A 58 2.11 19.15 22.94
CA ARG A 58 1.44 17.87 23.18
C ARG A 58 1.33 17.09 21.89
N ALA A 59 1.71 15.81 21.94
CA ALA A 59 1.77 14.92 20.77
C ALA A 59 1.25 13.53 21.11
N PRO A 60 0.53 12.85 20.20
CA PRO A 60 0.26 11.43 20.36
C PRO A 60 1.58 10.66 20.24
N ALA A 61 1.84 9.75 21.19
CA ALA A 61 3.02 8.88 21.14
C ALA A 61 2.80 7.75 20.14
N TRP A 62 3.85 7.34 19.42
CA TRP A 62 3.78 6.21 18.50
C TRP A 62 5.03 5.34 18.62
N ILE A 63 4.84 4.08 18.96
CA ILE A 63 5.94 3.14 19.13
C ILE A 63 6.33 2.58 17.76
N VAL A 64 7.60 2.75 17.39
CA VAL A 64 8.14 2.31 16.10
C VAL A 64 9.24 1.28 16.34
N PRO A 65 9.07 0.04 15.91
CA PRO A 65 10.16 -0.94 15.92
C PRO A 65 11.39 -0.41 15.16
N GLY A 66 12.57 -0.59 15.72
CA GLY A 66 13.85 -0.11 15.16
C GLY A 66 14.12 1.39 15.34
N HIS A 67 13.24 2.14 15.98
CA HIS A 67 13.52 3.52 16.33
C HIS A 67 14.58 3.57 17.45
N ALA A 68 15.54 4.51 17.34
CA ALA A 68 16.60 4.67 18.32
C ALA A 68 16.02 4.91 19.72
N GLU A 69 16.60 4.23 20.72
CA GLU A 69 16.20 4.40 22.11
C GLU A 69 16.66 5.76 22.64
N ASP A 70 15.94 6.26 23.63
CA ASP A 70 16.13 7.59 24.22
C ASP A 70 16.05 8.76 23.23
N CYS A 71 15.42 8.51 22.09
CA CYS A 71 15.16 9.49 21.05
C CYS A 71 13.64 9.65 20.79
N VAL A 72 13.26 10.87 20.38
CA VAL A 72 11.92 11.17 19.89
C VAL A 72 12.03 11.85 18.53
N THR A 73 11.33 11.31 17.55
CA THR A 73 11.23 11.93 16.22
C THR A 73 9.86 12.58 16.03
N VAL A 74 9.81 13.84 15.62
CA VAL A 74 8.59 14.56 15.29
C VAL A 74 8.65 15.10 13.86
N HIS A 75 7.51 15.13 13.18
CA HIS A 75 7.43 15.59 11.80
C HIS A 75 6.83 16.99 11.73
N PHE A 76 7.40 17.84 10.89
CA PHE A 76 6.87 19.16 10.58
C PHE A 76 5.70 19.09 9.56
N GLY A 77 4.99 20.21 9.43
CA GLY A 77 3.97 20.40 8.40
C GLY A 77 2.54 20.06 8.82
N TYR A 78 2.31 19.74 10.08
CA TYR A 78 1.02 19.43 10.69
C TYR A 78 0.56 20.54 11.68
N GLY A 79 -0.65 20.35 12.26
CA GLY A 79 -1.23 21.29 13.21
C GLY A 79 -1.67 22.61 12.56
N ARG A 80 -2.02 22.59 11.29
CA ARG A 80 -2.53 23.76 10.56
C ARG A 80 -3.98 24.03 10.92
N THR A 81 -4.35 25.29 11.01
CA THR A 81 -5.72 25.74 11.31
C THR A 81 -6.46 26.31 10.10
N ARG A 82 -5.78 26.39 8.94
CA ARG A 82 -6.32 26.87 7.66
C ARG A 82 -5.79 26.00 6.52
N ALA A 83 -6.18 24.74 6.51
CA ALA A 83 -5.77 23.74 5.51
C ALA A 83 -6.95 23.17 4.71
N GLY A 84 -8.15 23.73 4.90
CA GLY A 84 -9.40 23.25 4.32
C GLY A 84 -10.13 22.25 5.21
N THR A 85 -11.42 22.02 4.92
CA THR A 85 -12.36 21.29 5.78
C THR A 85 -11.91 19.91 6.23
N VAL A 86 -11.12 19.20 5.43
CA VAL A 86 -10.59 17.87 5.77
C VAL A 86 -9.22 17.91 6.44
N GLY A 87 -8.51 19.03 6.38
CA GLY A 87 -7.12 19.16 6.86
C GLY A 87 -6.95 20.02 8.12
N ASP A 88 -7.94 20.83 8.47
CA ASP A 88 -7.86 21.72 9.62
C ASP A 88 -7.76 20.96 10.94
N GLY A 89 -6.80 21.35 11.78
CA GLY A 89 -6.59 20.75 13.10
C GLY A 89 -6.00 19.32 13.07
N ALA A 90 -5.56 18.82 11.91
CA ALA A 90 -4.92 17.50 11.82
C ALA A 90 -3.47 17.56 12.34
N GLY A 91 -3.17 16.67 13.31
CA GLY A 91 -1.84 16.59 13.94
C GLY A 91 -1.53 17.77 14.86
N PHE A 92 -0.25 17.92 15.21
CA PHE A 92 0.25 19.00 16.07
C PHE A 92 1.38 19.78 15.39
N ASN A 93 1.57 21.02 15.83
CA ASN A 93 2.59 21.91 15.28
C ASN A 93 3.96 21.66 15.95
N ALA A 94 4.80 20.84 15.36
CA ALA A 94 6.14 20.55 15.86
C ALA A 94 7.11 21.76 15.79
N TYR A 95 6.80 22.79 15.01
CA TYR A 95 7.61 24.03 15.00
C TYR A 95 7.60 24.75 16.35
N ALA A 96 6.62 24.50 17.22
CA ALA A 96 6.54 25.11 18.54
C ALA A 96 7.75 24.81 19.42
N ILE A 97 8.38 23.65 19.25
CA ILE A 97 9.59 23.27 20.02
C ILE A 97 10.89 23.41 19.20
N ARG A 98 10.82 23.81 17.93
CA ARG A 98 12.01 24.00 17.09
C ARG A 98 12.79 25.25 17.53
N THR A 99 14.11 25.14 17.60
CA THR A 99 15.01 26.26 17.88
C THR A 99 15.84 26.61 16.66
N ALA A 100 16.35 27.85 16.60
CA ALA A 100 17.21 28.30 15.49
C ALA A 100 18.61 27.67 15.56
N ASP A 101 19.12 27.47 16.77
CA ASP A 101 20.49 26.99 17.01
C ASP A 101 20.67 25.55 16.58
N THR A 102 19.65 24.72 16.82
CA THR A 102 19.65 23.28 16.52
C THR A 102 18.33 22.87 15.90
N PRO A 103 18.14 23.18 14.59
CA PRO A 103 16.82 23.06 13.96
C PRO A 103 16.39 21.63 13.66
N TRP A 104 17.29 20.65 13.73
CA TRP A 104 17.01 19.28 13.29
C TRP A 104 17.14 18.22 14.39
N SER A 105 18.10 18.35 15.28
CA SER A 105 18.33 17.39 16.38
C SER A 105 19.03 18.06 17.54
N GLU A 106 18.68 17.66 18.77
CA GLU A 106 19.30 18.17 20.00
C GLU A 106 19.01 17.22 21.17
N SER A 107 19.75 17.37 22.24
CA SER A 107 19.57 16.66 23.52
C SER A 107 18.79 17.51 24.54
N GLY A 108 18.35 16.88 25.64
CA GLY A 108 17.69 17.56 26.75
C GLY A 108 16.17 17.71 26.62
N LEU A 109 15.54 16.86 25.79
CA LEU A 109 14.08 16.77 25.74
C LEU A 109 13.54 16.06 26.99
N GLU A 110 12.54 16.66 27.62
CA GLU A 110 11.79 16.03 28.71
C GLU A 110 10.43 15.55 28.22
N ILE A 111 10.04 14.34 28.64
CA ILE A 111 8.77 13.73 28.27
C ILE A 111 7.91 13.52 29.50
N ARG A 112 6.66 13.98 29.45
CA ARG A 112 5.67 13.77 30.51
C ARG A 112 4.40 13.15 29.95
N LYS A 113 3.88 12.10 30.58
CA LYS A 113 2.54 11.57 30.28
C LYS A 113 1.48 12.55 30.73
N THR A 114 0.45 12.76 29.90
CA THR A 114 -0.64 13.67 30.24
C THR A 114 -1.86 12.94 30.81
N GLY A 115 -1.92 11.61 30.69
CA GLY A 115 -3.10 10.80 31.02
C GLY A 115 -4.22 10.86 29.97
N ALA A 116 -4.11 11.74 28.98
CA ALA A 116 -5.09 11.85 27.90
C ALA A 116 -4.78 10.83 26.77
N GLN A 117 -5.85 10.42 26.07
CA GLN A 117 -5.76 9.53 24.91
C GLN A 117 -6.10 10.27 23.62
N TYR A 118 -5.57 9.80 22.52
CA TYR A 118 -5.82 10.31 21.18
C TYR A 118 -6.11 9.19 20.19
N THR A 119 -7.03 9.43 19.26
CA THR A 119 -7.34 8.48 18.19
C THR A 119 -6.52 8.81 16.95
N VAL A 120 -5.69 7.86 16.52
CA VAL A 120 -4.90 7.92 15.30
C VAL A 120 -5.58 7.09 14.22
N ALA A 121 -5.60 7.61 13.00
CA ALA A 121 -6.05 6.89 11.81
C ALA A 121 -4.85 6.16 11.19
N CYS A 122 -4.86 4.82 11.27
CA CYS A 122 -3.77 3.96 10.79
C CYS A 122 -4.33 2.94 9.79
N THR A 123 -3.71 2.84 8.61
CA THR A 123 -4.17 1.91 7.56
C THR A 123 -3.62 0.49 7.71
N GLN A 124 -2.55 0.31 8.48
CA GLN A 124 -1.97 -0.99 8.80
C GLN A 124 -1.29 -0.91 10.18
N PHE A 125 -1.94 -1.42 11.22
CA PHE A 125 -1.33 -1.52 12.54
C PHE A 125 -0.52 -2.82 12.68
N HIS A 126 -1.10 -3.95 12.27
CA HIS A 126 -0.43 -5.25 12.30
C HIS A 126 0.77 -5.28 11.34
N HIS A 127 1.90 -5.78 11.80
CA HIS A 127 3.16 -5.74 11.06
C HIS A 127 3.97 -7.06 11.12
N ALA A 128 3.48 -8.06 11.85
CA ALA A 128 4.11 -9.37 11.92
C ALA A 128 3.61 -10.25 10.76
N MET A 129 4.50 -11.06 10.20
CA MET A 129 4.14 -12.04 9.17
C MET A 129 3.66 -13.38 9.77
N GLU A 130 3.78 -13.59 11.07
CA GLU A 130 3.29 -14.77 11.82
C GLU A 130 3.74 -16.11 11.23
N GLY A 131 4.99 -16.17 10.80
CA GLY A 131 5.55 -17.37 10.18
C GLY A 131 5.13 -17.62 8.72
N ARG A 132 4.33 -16.73 8.13
CA ARG A 132 4.00 -16.76 6.70
C ARG A 132 5.05 -15.96 5.91
N ASP A 133 5.51 -16.50 4.81
CA ASP A 133 6.47 -15.81 3.93
C ASP A 133 5.74 -14.85 2.95
N LEU A 134 5.03 -13.85 3.50
CA LEU A 134 4.31 -12.84 2.71
C LEU A 134 5.28 -12.02 1.87
N VAL A 135 6.42 -11.61 2.44
CA VAL A 135 7.55 -11.05 1.72
C VAL A 135 8.70 -12.04 1.78
N ARG A 136 9.16 -12.49 0.64
CA ARG A 136 10.24 -13.49 0.56
C ARG A 136 11.59 -12.80 0.46
N ALA A 137 12.49 -13.16 1.36
CA ALA A 137 13.84 -12.60 1.40
C ALA A 137 14.83 -13.66 1.88
N ALA A 138 16.03 -13.63 1.31
CA ALA A 138 17.14 -14.50 1.72
C ALA A 138 18.46 -13.73 1.69
N SER A 139 19.46 -14.23 2.40
CA SER A 139 20.83 -13.78 2.24
C SER A 139 21.43 -14.28 0.92
N ILE A 140 22.47 -13.62 0.43
CA ILE A 140 23.19 -14.08 -0.75
C ILE A 140 23.76 -15.50 -0.56
N ALA A 141 24.11 -15.86 0.68
CA ALA A 141 24.61 -17.20 1.01
C ALA A 141 23.51 -18.27 0.90
N GLU A 142 22.30 -17.97 1.34
CA GLU A 142 21.11 -18.83 1.19
C GLU A 142 20.68 -18.93 -0.27
N TYR A 143 20.66 -17.83 -1.00
CA TYR A 143 20.36 -17.80 -2.43
C TYR A 143 21.33 -18.69 -3.23
N ARG A 144 22.65 -18.61 -2.96
CA ARG A 144 23.64 -19.46 -3.62
C ARG A 144 23.44 -20.94 -3.35
N LYS A 145 22.92 -21.32 -2.17
CA LYS A 145 22.59 -22.72 -1.83
C LYS A 145 21.29 -23.18 -2.49
N ASN A 146 20.30 -22.30 -2.57
CA ASN A 146 19.00 -22.58 -3.14
C ASN A 146 18.48 -21.38 -3.92
N PRO A 147 18.80 -21.23 -5.22
CA PRO A 147 18.30 -20.13 -6.04
C PRO A 147 16.78 -20.08 -6.17
N ASN A 148 16.09 -21.19 -5.92
CA ASN A 148 14.63 -21.30 -5.99
C ASN A 148 13.94 -21.09 -4.63
N PHE A 149 14.60 -20.52 -3.63
CA PHE A 149 14.03 -20.34 -2.28
C PHE A 149 12.67 -19.61 -2.30
N ALA A 150 12.48 -18.72 -3.28
CA ALA A 150 11.24 -17.95 -3.42
C ALA A 150 10.07 -18.78 -3.98
N ARG A 151 10.30 -19.95 -4.57
CA ARG A 151 9.28 -20.82 -5.16
C ARG A 151 8.86 -21.99 -4.29
N LYS A 152 9.33 -22.07 -3.05
CA LYS A 152 9.22 -23.22 -2.14
C LYS A 152 7.81 -23.80 -1.90
N GLU A 153 6.76 -23.09 -2.26
CA GLU A 153 5.37 -23.47 -1.91
C GLU A 153 4.41 -23.41 -3.10
N ILE A 154 4.92 -23.32 -4.31
CA ILE A 154 4.08 -23.61 -5.47
C ILE A 154 3.89 -25.13 -5.44
N HIS A 155 2.80 -25.58 -4.84
CA HIS A 155 2.39 -26.97 -4.98
C HIS A 155 2.18 -27.20 -6.47
N GLU A 156 3.07 -27.98 -7.08
CA GLU A 156 2.92 -28.49 -8.46
C GLU A 156 1.72 -29.45 -8.56
N ASN A 157 0.96 -29.62 -7.54
CA ASN A 157 -0.27 -30.35 -7.53
C ASN A 157 -1.27 -29.61 -8.41
N ALA A 158 -1.36 -30.07 -9.66
CA ALA A 158 -2.48 -29.75 -10.54
C ALA A 158 -3.77 -30.31 -9.91
N GLU A 159 -4.18 -29.74 -8.78
CA GLU A 159 -5.46 -30.09 -8.17
C GLU A 159 -6.56 -29.79 -9.19
N PRO A 160 -7.57 -30.67 -9.32
CA PRO A 160 -8.71 -30.41 -10.19
C PRO A 160 -9.33 -29.06 -9.84
N SER A 161 -9.39 -28.16 -10.81
CA SER A 161 -9.97 -26.84 -10.63
C SER A 161 -11.39 -26.82 -11.16
N LEU A 162 -12.31 -26.21 -10.40
CA LEU A 162 -13.68 -25.93 -10.85
C LEU A 162 -13.72 -24.73 -11.82
N TYR A 163 -12.61 -23.99 -11.94
CA TYR A 163 -12.50 -22.92 -12.93
C TYR A 163 -12.16 -23.51 -14.31
N PRO A 164 -12.92 -23.17 -15.35
CA PRO A 164 -12.57 -23.57 -16.68
C PRO A 164 -11.25 -22.92 -17.10
N GLY A 165 -10.39 -23.68 -17.74
CA GLY A 165 -9.17 -23.14 -18.33
C GLY A 165 -9.52 -22.14 -19.43
N TYR A 166 -8.84 -20.98 -19.44
CA TYR A 166 -8.98 -20.00 -20.51
C TYR A 166 -7.67 -19.83 -21.26
N ARG A 167 -7.71 -19.88 -22.59
CA ARG A 167 -6.54 -19.67 -23.44
C ARG A 167 -6.58 -18.26 -24.03
N TYR A 168 -5.61 -17.45 -23.65
CA TYR A 168 -5.44 -16.10 -24.17
C TYR A 168 -4.74 -16.17 -25.54
N THR A 169 -5.44 -15.83 -26.62
CA THR A 169 -4.93 -15.84 -27.99
C THR A 169 -4.42 -14.48 -28.45
N GLY A 170 -4.74 -13.42 -27.71
CA GLY A 170 -4.25 -12.05 -27.91
C GLY A 170 -3.30 -11.63 -26.77
N TYR A 171 -3.45 -10.39 -26.33
CA TYR A 171 -2.73 -9.89 -25.18
C TYR A 171 -3.13 -10.61 -23.89
N ALA A 172 -2.19 -10.75 -22.98
CA ALA A 172 -2.46 -11.19 -21.61
C ALA A 172 -1.67 -10.29 -20.66
N TRP A 173 -2.37 -9.34 -20.03
CA TRP A 173 -1.71 -8.32 -19.22
C TRP A 173 -1.28 -8.86 -17.85
N GLY A 174 -0.11 -8.45 -17.41
CA GLY A 174 0.42 -8.81 -16.09
C GLY A 174 1.42 -7.79 -15.55
N MET A 175 1.76 -7.95 -14.29
CA MET A 175 2.68 -7.06 -13.57
C MET A 175 3.67 -7.89 -12.75
N ALA A 176 4.91 -7.43 -12.68
CA ALA A 176 5.92 -7.91 -11.76
C ALA A 176 6.43 -6.75 -10.91
N ILE A 177 6.67 -7.00 -9.62
CA ILE A 177 7.15 -5.99 -8.68
C ILE A 177 8.41 -6.51 -8.01
N ASP A 178 9.53 -5.83 -8.21
CA ASP A 178 10.80 -6.15 -7.58
C ASP A 178 10.86 -5.54 -6.17
N THR A 179 10.78 -6.40 -5.16
CA THR A 179 10.85 -5.96 -3.75
C THR A 179 12.26 -5.65 -3.29
N SER A 180 13.30 -6.04 -4.05
CA SER A 180 14.69 -5.74 -3.70
C SER A 180 15.05 -4.27 -3.91
N VAL A 181 14.40 -3.61 -4.88
CA VAL A 181 14.62 -2.19 -5.18
C VAL A 181 13.49 -1.28 -4.69
N CYS A 182 12.39 -1.86 -4.18
CA CYS A 182 11.27 -1.08 -3.64
C CYS A 182 11.64 -0.43 -2.31
N THR A 183 11.65 0.90 -2.25
CA THR A 183 11.95 1.68 -1.04
C THR A 183 10.73 2.01 -0.18
N GLY A 184 9.52 1.61 -0.59
CA GLY A 184 8.28 1.95 0.13
C GLY A 184 7.91 3.43 0.12
N CYS A 185 8.43 4.23 -0.83
CA CYS A 185 8.28 5.70 -0.87
C CYS A 185 6.85 6.19 -1.14
N SER A 186 5.92 5.31 -1.53
CA SER A 186 4.51 5.61 -1.82
C SER A 186 4.25 6.51 -3.06
N ALA A 187 5.25 6.81 -3.90
CA ALA A 187 5.06 7.57 -5.14
C ALA A 187 4.02 6.90 -6.08
N CYS A 188 4.05 5.57 -6.17
CA CYS A 188 3.08 4.79 -6.94
C CYS A 188 1.64 4.92 -6.41
N VAL A 189 1.45 5.08 -5.10
CA VAL A 189 0.12 5.29 -4.49
C VAL A 189 -0.43 6.65 -4.88
N VAL A 190 0.40 7.70 -4.82
CA VAL A 190 0.02 9.06 -5.22
C VAL A 190 -0.33 9.12 -6.71
N ALA A 191 0.50 8.52 -7.56
CA ALA A 191 0.25 8.46 -9.01
C ALA A 191 -1.04 7.68 -9.34
N CYS A 192 -1.28 6.56 -8.66
CA CYS A 192 -2.52 5.79 -8.82
C CYS A 192 -3.74 6.62 -8.42
N GLN A 193 -3.66 7.36 -7.32
CA GLN A 193 -4.74 8.22 -6.84
C GLN A 193 -5.06 9.34 -7.85
N ALA A 194 -4.04 10.03 -8.35
CA ALA A 194 -4.21 11.10 -9.32
C ALA A 194 -4.75 10.59 -10.66
N GLU A 195 -4.18 9.52 -11.19
CA GLU A 195 -4.56 8.94 -12.49
C GLU A 195 -6.00 8.44 -12.50
N ASN A 196 -6.42 7.78 -11.42
CA ASN A 196 -7.68 7.04 -11.41
C ASN A 196 -8.81 7.75 -10.65
N ASN A 197 -8.71 9.06 -10.45
CA ASN A 197 -9.73 9.86 -9.75
C ASN A 197 -10.15 9.26 -8.40
N ILE A 198 -9.19 8.73 -7.64
CA ILE A 198 -9.45 8.12 -6.34
C ILE A 198 -9.72 9.24 -5.32
N PRO A 199 -10.86 9.23 -4.63
CA PRO A 199 -11.21 10.31 -3.72
C PRO A 199 -10.41 10.27 -2.43
N VAL A 200 -10.29 11.43 -1.77
CA VAL A 200 -9.85 11.62 -0.39
C VAL A 200 -11.07 11.53 0.52
N VAL A 201 -11.00 10.76 1.60
CA VAL A 201 -12.17 10.47 2.44
C VAL A 201 -12.15 11.15 3.81
N GLY A 202 -10.99 11.62 4.27
CA GLY A 202 -10.82 12.26 5.56
C GLY A 202 -10.48 11.30 6.70
N LYS A 203 -9.92 11.86 7.79
CA LYS A 203 -9.44 11.09 8.94
C LYS A 203 -10.51 10.16 9.54
N ILE A 204 -11.74 10.66 9.70
CA ILE A 204 -12.83 9.88 10.32
C ILE A 204 -13.15 8.62 9.51
N GLU A 205 -13.20 8.72 8.19
CA GLU A 205 -13.50 7.57 7.36
C GLU A 205 -12.32 6.58 7.33
N VAL A 206 -11.07 7.05 7.37
CA VAL A 206 -9.91 6.17 7.54
C VAL A 206 -9.96 5.42 8.87
N THR A 207 -10.36 6.08 9.98
CA THR A 207 -10.55 5.37 11.27
C THR A 207 -11.65 4.32 11.23
N ARG A 208 -12.52 4.36 10.24
CA ARG A 208 -13.58 3.37 9.99
C ARG A 208 -13.16 2.27 9.00
N GLY A 209 -11.89 2.27 8.56
CA GLY A 209 -11.38 1.33 7.55
C GLY A 209 -11.94 1.58 6.14
N ARG A 210 -12.24 2.84 5.81
CA ARG A 210 -12.89 3.22 4.54
C ARG A 210 -12.00 4.04 3.62
N GLU A 211 -10.68 3.95 3.79
CA GLU A 211 -9.73 4.55 2.85
C GLU A 211 -9.92 4.01 1.43
N MET A 212 -9.69 4.86 0.41
CA MET A 212 -10.01 4.54 -0.99
C MET A 212 -8.78 4.25 -1.87
N HIS A 213 -7.56 4.25 -1.37
CA HIS A 213 -6.38 3.93 -2.16
C HIS A 213 -6.48 2.53 -2.78
N TRP A 214 -6.40 2.42 -4.10
CA TRP A 214 -6.46 1.14 -4.83
C TRP A 214 -5.16 0.33 -4.70
N LEU A 215 -4.05 1.02 -4.54
CA LEU A 215 -2.74 0.46 -4.26
C LEU A 215 -2.34 0.87 -2.84
N ARG A 216 -1.98 -0.09 -2.01
CA ARG A 216 -1.37 0.15 -0.71
C ARG A 216 0.04 -0.41 -0.68
N ILE A 217 0.88 0.08 0.20
CA ILE A 217 2.19 -0.51 0.49
C ILE A 217 2.13 -1.05 1.89
N ASP A 218 2.11 -2.37 2.02
CA ASP A 218 2.17 -3.03 3.30
C ASP A 218 3.61 -2.99 3.83
N ARG A 219 3.75 -2.89 5.15
CA ARG A 219 5.03 -2.85 5.83
C ARG A 219 5.08 -4.01 6.83
N TYR A 220 6.17 -4.77 6.80
CA TYR A 220 6.39 -5.89 7.72
C TYR A 220 7.73 -5.74 8.43
N TYR A 221 7.78 -6.22 9.67
CA TYR A 221 8.99 -6.31 10.46
C TYR A 221 9.32 -7.79 10.74
N LYS A 222 10.62 -8.13 10.69
CA LYS A 222 11.15 -9.45 11.03
C LYS A 222 12.32 -9.28 11.98
N GLY A 223 12.42 -10.13 13.00
CA GLY A 223 13.45 -10.06 14.03
C GLY A 223 13.01 -9.33 15.30
N SER A 224 13.99 -8.87 16.09
CA SER A 224 13.72 -8.16 17.35
C SER A 224 13.06 -6.79 17.10
N PRO A 225 12.10 -6.37 17.92
CA PRO A 225 11.53 -5.04 17.83
C PRO A 225 12.54 -3.89 17.98
N GLU A 226 13.68 -4.13 18.64
CA GLU A 226 14.73 -3.14 18.80
C GLU A 226 15.59 -2.95 17.55
N ASN A 227 15.78 -4.03 16.77
CA ASN A 227 16.55 -4.00 15.53
C ASN A 227 15.91 -4.88 14.45
N PRO A 228 14.71 -4.52 13.95
CA PRO A 228 14.00 -5.33 12.99
C PRO A 228 14.52 -5.10 11.57
N GLU A 229 14.45 -6.15 10.77
CA GLU A 229 14.44 -6.00 9.32
C GLU A 229 13.08 -5.45 8.85
N THR A 230 13.10 -4.45 7.99
CA THR A 230 11.87 -3.83 7.48
C THR A 230 11.67 -4.18 6.01
N TYR A 231 10.45 -4.58 5.67
CA TYR A 231 10.04 -4.93 4.31
C TYR A 231 8.86 -4.09 3.86
N HIS A 232 8.85 -3.73 2.59
CA HIS A 232 7.75 -3.03 1.94
C HIS A 232 7.21 -3.87 0.78
N GLN A 233 5.89 -4.02 0.72
CA GLN A 233 5.23 -4.76 -0.33
C GLN A 233 4.09 -3.94 -0.93
N PRO A 234 4.23 -3.44 -2.17
CA PRO A 234 3.12 -2.83 -2.89
C PRO A 234 2.05 -3.87 -3.23
N VAL A 235 0.80 -3.61 -2.87
CA VAL A 235 -0.31 -4.56 -3.05
C VAL A 235 -1.45 -3.90 -3.85
N PRO A 236 -1.44 -4.01 -5.19
CA PRO A 236 -2.58 -3.65 -6.05
C PRO A 236 -3.59 -4.80 -6.14
N CYS A 237 -4.64 -4.66 -6.94
CA CYS A 237 -5.42 -5.82 -7.35
C CYS A 237 -4.53 -6.80 -8.13
N MET A 238 -4.61 -8.08 -7.77
CA MET A 238 -3.77 -9.12 -8.37
C MET A 238 -4.27 -9.59 -9.74
N HIS A 239 -5.47 -9.16 -10.17
CA HIS A 239 -6.10 -9.62 -11.40
C HIS A 239 -6.03 -11.16 -11.54
N CYS A 240 -6.52 -11.86 -10.50
CA CYS A 240 -6.43 -13.32 -10.39
C CYS A 240 -7.14 -14.03 -11.55
N GLU A 241 -6.53 -15.11 -12.09
CA GLU A 241 -7.22 -16.01 -13.03
C GLU A 241 -8.40 -16.71 -12.37
N ASN A 242 -8.16 -17.26 -11.17
CA ASN A 242 -9.19 -17.86 -10.34
C ASN A 242 -9.68 -16.80 -9.35
N ALA A 243 -10.48 -15.85 -9.84
CA ALA A 243 -10.86 -14.67 -9.06
C ALA A 243 -12.03 -14.95 -8.11
N PRO A 244 -11.80 -15.13 -6.77
CA PRO A 244 -12.89 -15.43 -5.85
C PRO A 244 -13.91 -14.31 -5.74
N CYS A 245 -13.53 -13.09 -6.11
CA CYS A 245 -14.43 -11.94 -6.09
C CYS A 245 -15.46 -11.96 -7.24
N GLU A 246 -15.20 -12.67 -8.33
CA GLU A 246 -16.14 -12.80 -9.46
C GLU A 246 -17.30 -13.73 -9.11
N LEU A 247 -16.99 -14.86 -8.49
CA LEU A 247 -17.98 -15.89 -8.15
C LEU A 247 -19.05 -15.41 -7.18
N VAL A 248 -18.74 -14.43 -6.35
CA VAL A 248 -19.66 -13.94 -5.30
C VAL A 248 -20.40 -12.67 -5.71
N CYS A 249 -20.21 -12.18 -6.94
CA CYS A 249 -20.91 -11.00 -7.40
C CYS A 249 -22.28 -11.37 -7.98
N PRO A 250 -23.41 -10.97 -7.34
CA PRO A 250 -24.74 -11.42 -7.78
C PRO A 250 -25.17 -10.84 -9.11
N VAL A 251 -24.49 -9.81 -9.60
CA VAL A 251 -24.84 -9.08 -10.83
C VAL A 251 -23.71 -9.11 -11.87
N ALA A 252 -22.68 -9.93 -11.66
CA ALA A 252 -21.50 -10.00 -12.53
C ALA A 252 -20.88 -8.60 -12.83
N ALA A 253 -20.89 -7.71 -11.83
CA ALA A 253 -20.25 -6.40 -11.95
C ALA A 253 -18.71 -6.50 -11.94
N THR A 254 -18.18 -7.62 -11.47
CA THR A 254 -16.78 -7.97 -11.61
C THR A 254 -16.67 -9.21 -12.49
N SER A 255 -15.90 -9.12 -13.56
CA SER A 255 -15.83 -10.12 -14.60
C SER A 255 -14.45 -10.18 -15.23
N HIS A 256 -14.12 -11.31 -15.82
CA HIS A 256 -12.85 -11.53 -16.48
C HIS A 256 -12.89 -11.07 -17.94
N SER A 257 -11.91 -10.27 -18.37
CA SER A 257 -11.78 -9.89 -19.77
C SER A 257 -11.03 -10.96 -20.57
N HIS A 258 -11.15 -10.91 -21.90
CA HIS A 258 -10.41 -11.78 -22.81
C HIS A 258 -8.88 -11.50 -22.86
N GLU A 259 -8.42 -10.46 -22.17
CA GLU A 259 -7.00 -10.11 -22.00
C GLU A 259 -6.51 -10.36 -20.56
N GLY A 260 -7.33 -11.01 -19.73
CA GLY A 260 -6.99 -11.41 -18.36
C GLY A 260 -7.15 -10.32 -17.30
N LEU A 261 -7.83 -9.23 -17.63
CA LEU A 261 -8.15 -8.23 -16.62
C LEU A 261 -9.38 -8.67 -15.80
N ASN A 262 -9.31 -8.54 -14.50
CA ASN A 262 -10.49 -8.59 -13.66
C ASN A 262 -11.13 -7.21 -13.69
N ASP A 263 -12.13 -7.05 -14.55
CA ASP A 263 -12.82 -5.79 -14.77
C ASP A 263 -13.81 -5.46 -13.66
N MET A 264 -14.10 -4.18 -13.49
CA MET A 264 -15.14 -3.70 -12.59
C MET A 264 -16.12 -2.81 -13.35
N VAL A 265 -17.33 -3.32 -13.56
CA VAL A 265 -18.40 -2.60 -14.26
C VAL A 265 -19.20 -1.82 -13.22
N TYR A 266 -18.88 -0.54 -13.03
CA TYR A 266 -19.44 0.29 -11.97
C TYR A 266 -20.96 0.41 -12.04
N ASN A 267 -21.54 0.53 -13.25
CA ASN A 267 -22.99 0.68 -13.44
C ASN A 267 -23.79 -0.58 -13.09
N ARG A 268 -23.14 -1.76 -13.02
CA ARG A 268 -23.79 -3.00 -12.57
C ARG A 268 -23.69 -3.18 -11.06
N CYS A 269 -22.75 -2.52 -10.41
CA CYS A 269 -22.50 -2.74 -9.00
C CYS A 269 -23.69 -2.28 -8.14
N VAL A 270 -24.28 -3.20 -7.39
CA VAL A 270 -25.37 -2.94 -6.44
C VAL A 270 -24.90 -2.84 -4.99
N GLY A 271 -23.59 -2.87 -4.74
CA GLY A 271 -23.01 -2.56 -3.42
C GLY A 271 -23.14 -3.67 -2.38
N THR A 272 -23.27 -4.93 -2.75
CA THR A 272 -23.31 -6.05 -1.78
C THR A 272 -22.03 -6.22 -0.98
N ARG A 273 -20.89 -5.77 -1.50
CA ARG A 273 -19.55 -5.81 -0.88
C ARG A 273 -18.98 -7.21 -0.62
N TYR A 274 -19.68 -8.27 -0.98
CA TYR A 274 -19.20 -9.63 -0.77
C TYR A 274 -17.84 -9.87 -1.50
N CYS A 275 -17.65 -9.24 -2.65
CA CYS A 275 -16.37 -9.31 -3.38
C CYS A 275 -15.17 -8.76 -2.58
N SER A 276 -15.35 -7.78 -1.70
CA SER A 276 -14.28 -7.32 -0.81
C SER A 276 -14.01 -8.28 0.33
N ASN A 277 -15.04 -8.91 0.88
CA ASN A 277 -14.88 -9.92 1.91
C ASN A 277 -14.15 -11.16 1.37
N ASN A 278 -14.47 -11.54 0.13
CA ASN A 278 -13.91 -12.74 -0.51
C ASN A 278 -12.54 -12.50 -1.16
N CYS A 279 -12.08 -11.26 -1.27
CA CYS A 279 -10.76 -10.95 -1.78
C CYS A 279 -9.70 -11.28 -0.70
N PRO A 280 -8.78 -12.25 -0.91
CA PRO A 280 -7.77 -12.57 0.11
C PRO A 280 -6.74 -11.46 0.27
N TYR A 281 -6.52 -10.67 -0.77
CA TYR A 281 -5.56 -9.55 -0.77
C TYR A 281 -6.13 -8.25 -0.19
N LYS A 282 -7.45 -8.20 0.09
CA LYS A 282 -8.16 -7.03 0.65
C LYS A 282 -7.90 -5.73 -0.12
N VAL A 283 -7.97 -5.80 -1.46
CA VAL A 283 -7.64 -4.68 -2.36
C VAL A 283 -8.86 -4.08 -3.07
N ARG A 284 -10.05 -4.38 -2.58
CA ARG A 284 -11.30 -3.83 -3.11
C ARG A 284 -11.84 -2.78 -2.15
N ARG A 285 -12.09 -1.57 -2.68
CA ARG A 285 -12.48 -0.39 -1.92
C ARG A 285 -13.92 0.00 -2.23
N PHE A 286 -14.73 0.11 -1.19
CA PHE A 286 -16.14 0.45 -1.35
C PHE A 286 -16.38 1.94 -1.12
N ASN A 287 -17.11 2.56 -2.04
CA ASN A 287 -17.46 3.97 -1.97
C ASN A 287 -18.70 4.16 -1.09
N PHE A 288 -18.51 4.27 0.22
CA PHE A 288 -19.61 4.32 1.20
C PHE A 288 -20.43 5.61 1.13
N LEU A 289 -19.77 6.72 0.84
CA LEU A 289 -20.38 8.05 0.78
C LEU A 289 -20.02 8.71 -0.55
N GLN A 290 -20.65 9.84 -0.84
CA GLN A 290 -20.24 10.66 -1.98
C GLN A 290 -18.98 11.45 -1.59
N TYR A 291 -17.80 10.87 -1.82
CA TYR A 291 -16.52 11.51 -1.49
C TYR A 291 -16.06 12.50 -2.56
N ALA A 292 -16.45 12.30 -3.82
CA ALA A 292 -16.10 13.19 -4.91
C ALA A 292 -17.05 14.39 -4.95
N ASP A 293 -16.49 15.59 -5.05
CA ASP A 293 -17.26 16.83 -5.25
C ASP A 293 -17.48 17.03 -6.76
N PHE A 294 -18.72 16.91 -7.21
CA PHE A 294 -19.11 17.11 -8.61
C PHE A 294 -19.53 18.57 -8.92
N GLU A 295 -19.81 19.36 -7.91
CA GLU A 295 -20.47 20.66 -8.04
C GLU A 295 -19.46 21.80 -8.14
N THR A 296 -18.40 21.80 -7.34
CA THR A 296 -17.42 22.88 -7.29
C THR A 296 -16.64 23.00 -8.59
N PRO A 297 -16.84 24.08 -9.39
CA PRO A 297 -16.21 24.22 -10.70
C PRO A 297 -14.67 24.22 -10.66
N SER A 298 -14.07 24.82 -9.63
CA SER A 298 -12.62 24.90 -9.47
C SER A 298 -11.94 23.55 -9.22
N LEU A 299 -12.70 22.51 -8.82
CA LEU A 299 -12.18 21.16 -8.61
C LEU A 299 -12.30 20.27 -9.85
N LYS A 300 -12.99 20.70 -10.91
CA LYS A 300 -13.12 19.91 -12.15
C LYS A 300 -11.78 19.62 -12.81
N PRO A 301 -10.82 20.57 -12.94
CA PRO A 301 -9.51 20.30 -13.52
C PRO A 301 -8.62 19.33 -12.74
N LEU A 302 -9.00 18.97 -11.49
CA LEU A 302 -8.31 17.97 -10.69
C LEU A 302 -8.46 16.56 -11.26
N ARG A 303 -9.48 16.32 -12.09
CA ARG A 303 -9.89 15.00 -12.53
C ARG A 303 -9.29 14.65 -13.88
N ASN A 304 -8.84 13.40 -13.99
CA ASN A 304 -8.49 12.80 -15.26
C ASN A 304 -9.77 12.56 -16.08
N PRO A 305 -9.95 13.17 -17.27
CA PRO A 305 -11.15 13.02 -18.07
C PRO A 305 -11.32 11.61 -18.64
N ASP A 306 -10.23 10.84 -18.78
CA ASP A 306 -10.25 9.48 -19.35
C ASP A 306 -10.70 8.42 -18.35
N VAL A 307 -10.95 8.82 -17.09
CA VAL A 307 -11.32 7.89 -16.02
C VAL A 307 -12.61 8.32 -15.36
N THR A 308 -13.58 7.40 -15.31
CA THR A 308 -14.87 7.63 -14.64
C THR A 308 -14.66 8.03 -13.19
N VAL A 309 -15.32 9.10 -12.75
CA VAL A 309 -15.48 9.45 -11.35
C VAL A 309 -16.63 8.65 -10.77
N ARG A 310 -16.37 7.80 -9.78
CA ARG A 310 -17.38 6.92 -9.21
C ARG A 310 -18.21 7.62 -8.14
N SER A 311 -19.46 7.28 -8.08
CA SER A 311 -20.38 7.73 -7.04
C SER A 311 -20.41 6.75 -5.85
N ARG A 312 -21.17 7.10 -4.81
CA ARG A 312 -21.44 6.20 -3.69
C ARG A 312 -22.09 4.89 -4.14
N GLY A 313 -21.87 3.83 -3.37
CA GLY A 313 -22.57 2.55 -3.55
C GLY A 313 -21.89 1.58 -4.51
N VAL A 314 -20.70 1.91 -5.02
CA VAL A 314 -19.96 1.03 -5.94
C VAL A 314 -18.63 0.58 -5.35
N MET A 315 -18.17 -0.57 -5.81
CA MET A 315 -16.84 -1.10 -5.49
C MET A 315 -15.80 -0.56 -6.47
N GLU A 316 -14.65 -0.17 -5.95
CA GLU A 316 -13.49 0.26 -6.75
C GLU A 316 -12.28 -0.64 -6.50
N LYS A 317 -11.40 -0.72 -7.49
CA LYS A 317 -10.14 -1.47 -7.42
C LYS A 317 -9.18 -1.06 -8.51
N CYS A 318 -7.91 -1.46 -8.41
CA CYS A 318 -6.94 -1.31 -9.49
C CYS A 318 -7.42 -1.98 -10.78
N THR A 319 -7.31 -1.26 -11.89
CA THR A 319 -7.69 -1.70 -13.26
C THR A 319 -6.48 -1.91 -14.17
N TYR A 320 -5.24 -1.89 -13.65
CA TYR A 320 -4.00 -1.77 -14.42
C TYR A 320 -3.97 -0.55 -15.34
N CYS A 321 -4.68 0.53 -14.96
CA CYS A 321 -4.83 1.72 -15.80
C CYS A 321 -5.39 1.37 -17.19
N VAL A 322 -6.55 0.70 -17.22
CA VAL A 322 -7.18 0.21 -18.47
C VAL A 322 -7.33 1.31 -19.52
N GLN A 323 -7.50 2.56 -19.13
CA GLN A 323 -7.51 3.72 -20.04
C GLN A 323 -6.19 3.85 -20.82
N ARG A 324 -5.04 3.61 -20.17
CA ARG A 324 -3.72 3.65 -20.83
C ARG A 324 -3.51 2.45 -21.75
N ILE A 325 -4.00 1.27 -21.35
CA ILE A 325 -4.02 0.08 -22.20
C ILE A 325 -4.81 0.37 -23.48
N ASN A 326 -6.02 0.90 -23.33
CA ASN A 326 -6.89 1.21 -24.46
C ASN A 326 -6.29 2.29 -25.37
N ALA A 327 -5.70 3.35 -24.80
CA ALA A 327 -5.05 4.39 -25.59
C ALA A 327 -3.91 3.82 -26.46
N ALA A 328 -3.01 3.01 -25.88
CA ALA A 328 -1.94 2.38 -26.64
C ALA A 328 -2.45 1.41 -27.72
N LYS A 329 -3.51 0.63 -27.41
CA LYS A 329 -4.15 -0.26 -28.39
C LYS A 329 -4.77 0.52 -29.55
N ILE A 330 -5.40 1.67 -29.31
CA ILE A 330 -5.96 2.53 -30.35
C ILE A 330 -4.85 3.07 -31.26
N GLU A 331 -3.76 3.55 -30.69
CA GLU A 331 -2.63 4.06 -31.50
C GLU A 331 -1.96 2.94 -32.30
N ALA A 332 -1.73 1.79 -31.70
CA ALA A 332 -1.19 0.63 -32.40
C ALA A 332 -2.11 0.16 -33.56
N ALA A 333 -3.44 0.16 -33.34
CA ALA A 333 -4.41 -0.21 -34.38
C ALA A 333 -4.44 0.79 -35.56
N LYS A 334 -4.26 2.11 -35.31
CA LYS A 334 -4.14 3.12 -36.39
C LYS A 334 -2.93 2.84 -37.29
N GLU A 335 -1.87 2.29 -36.72
CA GLU A 335 -0.64 1.93 -37.43
C GLU A 335 -0.66 0.48 -37.96
N ASN A 336 -1.76 -0.23 -37.79
CA ASN A 336 -1.93 -1.64 -38.17
C ASN A 336 -0.80 -2.56 -37.63
N ARG A 337 -0.46 -2.40 -36.35
CA ARG A 337 0.57 -3.16 -35.64
C ARG A 337 0.10 -3.62 -34.25
N PRO A 338 0.76 -4.59 -33.64
CA PRO A 338 0.56 -4.90 -32.22
C PRO A 338 1.17 -3.78 -31.33
N VAL A 339 0.71 -3.74 -30.08
CA VAL A 339 1.33 -2.93 -29.01
C VAL A 339 2.74 -3.48 -28.76
N ARG A 340 3.72 -2.59 -28.67
CA ARG A 340 5.11 -2.96 -28.39
C ARG A 340 5.32 -3.10 -26.88
N ASP A 341 6.32 -3.88 -26.48
CA ASP A 341 6.70 -3.94 -25.07
C ASP A 341 7.20 -2.57 -24.58
N GLY A 342 6.79 -2.19 -23.36
CA GLY A 342 7.10 -0.87 -22.78
C GLY A 342 6.25 0.30 -23.29
N GLU A 343 5.40 0.11 -24.31
CA GLU A 343 4.52 1.18 -24.83
C GLU A 343 3.39 1.52 -23.84
N ILE A 344 2.96 0.55 -23.05
CA ILE A 344 2.00 0.76 -21.97
C ILE A 344 2.76 0.89 -20.65
N MET A 345 2.67 2.06 -20.04
CA MET A 345 3.19 2.30 -18.69
C MET A 345 2.01 2.64 -17.77
N THR A 346 1.76 1.79 -16.77
CA THR A 346 0.78 2.12 -15.72
C THR A 346 1.24 3.33 -14.92
N ALA A 347 0.31 4.08 -14.32
CA ALA A 347 0.68 5.29 -13.56
C ALA A 347 1.64 5.00 -12.41
N CYS A 348 1.46 3.86 -11.73
CA CYS A 348 2.35 3.42 -10.65
C CYS A 348 3.76 3.06 -11.16
N GLN A 349 3.87 2.44 -12.33
CA GLN A 349 5.15 2.16 -12.98
C GLN A 349 5.87 3.45 -13.39
N ALA A 350 5.16 4.35 -14.07
CA ALA A 350 5.73 5.61 -14.54
C ALA A 350 6.28 6.50 -13.43
N ALA A 351 5.66 6.44 -12.24
CA ALA A 351 6.07 7.24 -11.08
C ALA A 351 7.09 6.54 -10.16
N CYS A 352 7.45 5.28 -10.44
CA CYS A 352 8.35 4.54 -9.57
C CYS A 352 9.81 4.98 -9.76
N PRO A 353 10.45 5.64 -8.77
CA PRO A 353 11.78 6.18 -8.94
C PRO A 353 12.87 5.11 -9.05
N THR A 354 12.58 3.91 -8.56
CA THR A 354 13.51 2.77 -8.58
C THR A 354 13.15 1.75 -9.65
N GLN A 355 12.14 2.02 -10.47
CA GLN A 355 11.67 1.12 -11.54
C GLN A 355 11.30 -0.29 -11.03
N ALA A 356 10.84 -0.37 -9.77
CA ALA A 356 10.46 -1.64 -9.15
C ALA A 356 9.24 -2.30 -9.80
N ILE A 357 8.38 -1.55 -10.50
CA ILE A 357 7.12 -2.03 -11.07
C ILE A 357 7.27 -2.14 -12.58
N VAL A 358 7.00 -3.32 -13.13
CA VAL A 358 6.98 -3.58 -14.57
C VAL A 358 5.64 -4.18 -14.96
N PHE A 359 5.02 -3.62 -16.00
CA PHE A 359 3.75 -4.05 -16.57
C PHE A 359 3.92 -4.36 -18.06
N GLY A 360 3.22 -5.35 -18.58
CA GLY A 360 3.27 -5.70 -20.00
C GLY A 360 2.45 -6.93 -20.34
N ASP A 361 2.63 -7.39 -21.58
CA ASP A 361 1.99 -8.59 -22.12
C ASP A 361 2.79 -9.85 -21.73
N ILE A 362 2.19 -10.71 -20.91
CA ILE A 362 2.82 -11.98 -20.50
C ILE A 362 2.76 -13.07 -21.58
N ASN A 363 1.94 -12.91 -22.63
CA ASN A 363 1.96 -13.80 -23.79
C ASN A 363 3.15 -13.51 -24.70
N ASN A 364 3.68 -12.30 -24.69
CA ASN A 364 4.93 -11.98 -25.37
C ASN A 364 6.11 -12.45 -24.52
N ARG A 365 6.72 -13.57 -24.90
CA ARG A 365 7.85 -14.15 -24.17
C ARG A 365 9.12 -13.29 -24.15
N GLU A 366 9.23 -12.33 -25.05
CA GLU A 366 10.35 -11.39 -25.14
C GLU A 366 10.11 -10.13 -24.30
N SER A 367 8.91 -9.96 -23.72
CA SER A 367 8.59 -8.82 -22.88
C SER A 367 9.36 -8.85 -21.56
N VAL A 368 9.68 -7.66 -21.05
CA VAL A 368 10.37 -7.51 -19.75
C VAL A 368 9.59 -8.17 -18.62
N VAL A 369 8.26 -8.02 -18.62
CA VAL A 369 7.41 -8.62 -17.57
C VAL A 369 7.44 -10.15 -17.63
N ALA A 370 7.45 -10.76 -18.82
CA ALA A 370 7.55 -12.20 -18.97
C ALA A 370 8.92 -12.71 -18.49
N ALA A 371 10.00 -12.02 -18.82
CA ALA A 371 11.35 -12.33 -18.34
C ALA A 371 11.41 -12.30 -16.81
N MET A 372 10.90 -11.23 -16.17
CA MET A 372 10.86 -11.13 -14.71
C MET A 372 10.03 -12.25 -14.06
N LYS A 373 8.91 -12.64 -14.68
CA LYS A 373 8.07 -13.75 -14.17
C LYS A 373 8.75 -15.12 -14.34
N ALA A 374 9.65 -15.27 -15.28
CA ALA A 374 10.43 -16.50 -15.49
C ALA A 374 11.58 -16.66 -14.46
N GLU A 375 12.03 -15.59 -13.82
CA GLU A 375 13.14 -15.64 -12.87
C GLU A 375 12.85 -16.55 -11.67
N SER A 376 13.90 -17.18 -11.13
CA SER A 376 13.82 -18.05 -9.95
C SER A 376 13.36 -17.31 -8.68
N LEU A 377 13.58 -16.01 -8.63
CA LEU A 377 13.15 -15.13 -7.53
C LEU A 377 11.66 -14.76 -7.60
N ASN A 378 10.98 -15.04 -8.71
CA ASN A 378 9.57 -14.70 -8.86
C ASN A 378 8.68 -15.59 -7.98
N TYR A 379 7.74 -14.95 -7.26
CA TYR A 379 6.78 -15.65 -6.42
C TYR A 379 5.41 -14.98 -6.44
N GLU A 380 4.40 -15.76 -6.12
CA GLU A 380 3.02 -15.32 -5.95
C GLU A 380 2.71 -15.06 -4.48
N LEU A 381 2.00 -13.97 -4.20
CA LEU A 381 1.49 -13.72 -2.85
C LEU A 381 0.30 -14.64 -2.58
N LEU A 382 0.31 -15.35 -1.45
CA LEU A 382 -0.71 -16.33 -1.05
C LEU A 382 -0.92 -17.43 -2.12
N ALA A 383 0.16 -17.97 -2.65
CA ALA A 383 0.16 -19.00 -3.69
C ALA A 383 -0.67 -20.24 -3.30
N GLU A 384 -0.70 -20.56 -1.99
CA GLU A 384 -1.48 -21.66 -1.41
C GLU A 384 -3.00 -21.56 -1.65
N LEU A 385 -3.51 -20.37 -1.97
CA LEU A 385 -4.93 -20.16 -2.28
C LEU A 385 -5.30 -20.44 -3.74
N ASN A 386 -4.30 -20.77 -4.58
CA ASN A 386 -4.48 -21.09 -6.01
C ASN A 386 -5.31 -20.06 -6.78
N THR A 387 -5.19 -18.77 -6.45
CA THR A 387 -5.89 -17.70 -7.16
C THR A 387 -5.23 -17.34 -8.49
N LYS A 388 -4.02 -17.82 -8.75
CA LYS A 388 -3.19 -17.54 -9.93
C LYS A 388 -3.11 -16.04 -10.23
N PRO A 389 -2.42 -15.26 -9.39
CA PRO A 389 -2.33 -13.81 -9.54
C PRO A 389 -1.51 -13.41 -10.76
N ARG A 390 -1.97 -12.39 -11.50
CA ARG A 390 -1.22 -11.77 -12.60
C ARG A 390 -0.21 -10.73 -12.14
N THR A 391 -0.37 -10.21 -10.91
CA THR A 391 0.70 -9.47 -10.21
C THR A 391 1.54 -10.45 -9.41
N THR A 392 2.84 -10.47 -9.66
CA THR A 392 3.80 -11.30 -8.93
C THR A 392 4.96 -10.45 -8.41
N TYR A 393 5.81 -11.04 -7.59
CA TYR A 393 6.90 -10.32 -6.93
C TYR A 393 8.24 -11.01 -7.18
N LEU A 394 9.32 -10.22 -7.23
CA LEU A 394 10.68 -10.75 -7.11
C LEU A 394 11.12 -10.64 -5.64
N ALA A 395 11.64 -11.74 -5.12
CA ALA A 395 12.13 -11.84 -3.75
C ALA A 395 13.40 -11.02 -3.54
N THR A 396 13.57 -10.51 -2.32
CA THR A 396 14.75 -9.72 -1.95
C THR A 396 15.93 -10.62 -1.62
N VAL A 397 17.09 -10.38 -2.25
CA VAL A 397 18.37 -11.00 -1.87
C VAL A 397 19.23 -9.96 -1.17
N LYS A 398 19.63 -10.26 0.06
CA LYS A 398 20.43 -9.38 0.94
C LYS A 398 21.88 -9.84 1.00
N ASN A 399 22.77 -8.86 1.03
CA ASN A 399 24.19 -9.09 1.28
C ASN A 399 24.61 -8.33 2.55
N PRO A 400 24.26 -8.82 3.75
CA PRO A 400 24.57 -8.13 5.00
C PRO A 400 26.09 -8.05 5.20
N ASN A 401 26.56 -6.93 5.74
CA ASN A 401 27.96 -6.81 6.13
C ASN A 401 28.27 -7.79 7.28
N PRO A 402 29.18 -8.75 7.12
CA PRO A 402 29.49 -9.75 8.15
C PRO A 402 30.12 -9.14 9.41
N GLU A 403 30.66 -7.93 9.32
CA GLU A 403 31.25 -7.22 10.47
C GLU A 403 30.16 -6.58 11.37
N LEU A 404 28.98 -6.33 10.82
CA LEU A 404 27.83 -5.88 11.60
C LEU A 404 27.14 -7.13 12.16
N LYS A 405 27.49 -7.48 13.40
CA LYS A 405 26.76 -8.55 14.11
C LYS A 405 25.30 -8.13 14.26
N ALA A 406 24.39 -8.99 13.84
CA ALA A 406 22.99 -8.86 14.18
C ALA A 406 22.89 -8.83 15.70
N GLY A 407 22.50 -7.69 16.27
CA GLY A 407 22.34 -7.49 17.70
C GLY A 407 21.14 -8.22 18.25
#